data_51a1bffe067858195cd4fdef296ff0f0
#
_entry.id   51a1bffe067858195cd4fdef296ff0f0
#
_cell.length_a   1.000
_cell.length_b   1.000
_cell.length_c   1.000
_cell.angle_alpha   90.00
_cell.angle_beta   90.00
_cell.angle_gamma   90.00
#
_symmetry.space_group_name_H-M   'P 1'
#
loop_
_entity.id
_entity.type
_entity.pdbx_description
1 polymer ?
#
loop_
_entity_poly.entity_id
_entity_poly.type
_entity_poly.pdbx_seq_one_letter_code
_entity_poly.pdbx_strand_id
1 'polypeptide(L)'
;MKLTVIIPVYNEIEYIDILIYKVLQSKVDKQIIVVDDFSSDGTREKLMTNYKDKIHKLIFHEKNQGKGAAIKSAQKYIIGDFVIIQDADLEYDPKQYELFLKEFNNTGYQVIYGSRVLNKDKYEKVQNFSHKVRIFGNMLLTFISNKINNQNLTDAHTCYKMVKSDIFKSIKLEENDFAFCPELNTKLSNMGINIHEIPINYQGRTYEQGKKIKSSDGLRAIKAIIKYKFFK
;
A
#
# COMPACT_ATOMS: atom_id res chain seq x y z
N MET A 1 -18.84 5.19 -8.23
CA MET A 1 -17.59 4.40 -8.24
C MET A 1 -17.44 3.75 -6.88
N LYS A 2 -17.26 2.46 -6.86
CA LYS A 2 -17.04 1.68 -5.64
C LYS A 2 -15.56 1.39 -5.44
N LEU A 3 -15.04 1.63 -4.25
CA LEU A 3 -13.64 1.39 -3.89
C LEU A 3 -13.51 0.05 -3.16
N THR A 4 -12.58 -0.81 -3.54
CA THR A 4 -12.14 -1.92 -2.68
C THR A 4 -10.93 -1.48 -1.86
N VAL A 5 -11.06 -1.50 -0.53
CA VAL A 5 -9.99 -1.22 0.42
C VAL A 5 -9.44 -2.55 0.92
N ILE A 6 -8.19 -2.86 0.58
CA ILE A 6 -7.47 -4.05 1.07
C ILE A 6 -6.61 -3.62 2.26
N ILE A 7 -6.82 -4.24 3.41
CA ILE A 7 -6.12 -3.96 4.66
C ILE A 7 -5.32 -5.21 5.07
N PRO A 8 -4.02 -5.31 4.72
CA PRO A 8 -3.14 -6.33 5.28
C PRO A 8 -2.81 -5.97 6.73
N VAL A 9 -2.98 -6.91 7.64
CA VAL A 9 -2.79 -6.72 9.09
C VAL A 9 -1.84 -7.76 9.65
N TYR A 10 -0.89 -7.34 10.47
CA TYR A 10 -0.04 -8.24 11.26
C TYR A 10 0.42 -7.53 12.54
N ASN A 11 -0.04 -7.98 13.70
CA ASN A 11 0.28 -7.43 15.02
C ASN A 11 0.11 -5.89 15.07
N GLU A 12 -1.14 -5.43 15.02
CA GLU A 12 -1.52 -4.01 15.07
C GLU A 12 -2.64 -3.77 16.08
N ILE A 13 -2.60 -4.45 17.24
CA ILE A 13 -3.64 -4.39 18.29
C ILE A 13 -3.92 -2.96 18.76
N GLU A 14 -2.90 -2.10 18.81
CA GLU A 14 -3.02 -0.72 19.26
C GLU A 14 -3.74 0.19 18.24
N TYR A 15 -3.63 -0.13 16.94
CA TYR A 15 -4.07 0.76 15.88
C TYR A 15 -5.32 0.28 15.14
N ILE A 16 -5.61 -1.02 15.17
CA ILE A 16 -6.63 -1.63 14.33
C ILE A 16 -8.03 -1.03 14.54
N ASP A 17 -8.42 -0.73 15.78
CA ASP A 17 -9.73 -0.14 16.09
C ASP A 17 -9.86 1.25 15.48
N ILE A 18 -8.82 2.09 15.65
CA ILE A 18 -8.78 3.45 15.11
C ILE A 18 -8.81 3.43 13.60
N LEU A 19 -8.03 2.50 12.99
CA LEU A 19 -8.00 2.38 11.55
C LEU A 19 -9.36 1.96 10.98
N ILE A 20 -9.95 0.86 11.46
CA ILE A 20 -11.25 0.38 10.96
C ILE A 20 -12.31 1.46 11.14
N TYR A 21 -12.33 2.15 12.29
CA TYR A 21 -13.22 3.29 12.51
C TYR A 21 -13.03 4.38 11.42
N LYS A 22 -11.80 4.82 11.16
CA LYS A 22 -11.51 5.83 10.13
C LYS A 22 -11.91 5.35 8.74
N VAL A 23 -11.66 4.09 8.39
CA VAL A 23 -12.07 3.51 7.11
C VAL A 23 -13.59 3.51 6.98
N LEU A 24 -14.32 3.11 8.01
CA LEU A 24 -15.79 3.10 8.01
C LEU A 24 -16.37 4.52 7.89
N GLN A 25 -15.74 5.51 8.53
CA GLN A 25 -16.19 6.92 8.49
C GLN A 25 -15.89 7.63 7.17
N SER A 26 -15.02 7.10 6.30
CA SER A 26 -14.80 7.72 4.99
C SER A 26 -16.10 7.66 4.16
N LYS A 27 -16.40 8.76 3.44
CA LYS A 27 -17.72 8.93 2.76
C LYS A 27 -17.79 8.19 1.40
N VAL A 28 -16.73 7.51 0.98
CA VAL A 28 -16.74 6.78 -0.30
C VAL A 28 -17.54 5.48 -0.18
N ASP A 29 -18.28 5.11 -1.23
CA ASP A 29 -18.84 3.75 -1.33
C ASP A 29 -17.68 2.75 -1.45
N LYS A 30 -17.64 1.78 -0.53
CA LYS A 30 -16.49 0.88 -0.41
C LYS A 30 -16.84 -0.54 -0.02
N GLN A 31 -16.04 -1.45 -0.53
CA GLN A 31 -15.83 -2.79 -0.01
C GLN A 31 -14.59 -2.79 0.88
N ILE A 32 -14.65 -3.41 2.03
CA ILE A 32 -13.52 -3.57 2.95
C ILE A 32 -13.13 -5.05 2.99
N ILE A 33 -11.87 -5.36 2.67
CA ILE A 33 -11.27 -6.69 2.78
C ILE A 33 -10.10 -6.58 3.76
N VAL A 34 -10.17 -7.31 4.87
CA VAL A 34 -9.09 -7.39 5.85
C VAL A 34 -8.44 -8.77 5.76
N VAL A 35 -7.12 -8.80 5.71
CA VAL A 35 -6.33 -10.03 5.73
C VAL A 35 -5.40 -10.00 6.93
N ASP A 36 -5.70 -10.81 7.93
CA ASP A 36 -4.83 -11.00 9.08
C ASP A 36 -3.76 -12.04 8.75
N ASP A 37 -2.52 -11.61 8.73
CA ASP A 37 -1.36 -12.41 8.38
C ASP A 37 -0.76 -13.13 9.61
N PHE A 38 -1.62 -13.83 10.37
CA PHE A 38 -1.25 -14.59 11.54
C PHE A 38 -0.80 -13.73 12.73
N SER A 39 -1.62 -12.73 13.09
CA SER A 39 -1.36 -11.93 14.31
C SER A 39 -1.46 -12.76 15.59
N SER A 40 -0.60 -12.44 16.57
CA SER A 40 -0.49 -13.13 17.85
C SER A 40 -0.60 -12.20 19.07
N ASP A 41 -0.90 -10.91 18.84
CA ASP A 41 -0.99 -9.85 19.85
C ASP A 41 -2.44 -9.55 20.32
N GLY A 42 -3.43 -10.35 19.86
CA GLY A 42 -4.86 -10.10 20.10
C GLY A 42 -5.57 -9.38 18.96
N THR A 43 -4.85 -8.95 17.91
CA THR A 43 -5.46 -8.30 16.73
C THR A 43 -6.49 -9.21 16.05
N ARG A 44 -6.18 -10.51 15.89
CA ARG A 44 -7.04 -11.51 15.24
C ARG A 44 -8.37 -11.65 15.96
N GLU A 45 -8.31 -11.84 17.30
CA GLU A 45 -9.49 -11.98 18.16
C GLU A 45 -10.37 -10.73 18.10
N LYS A 46 -9.75 -9.56 18.14
CA LYS A 46 -10.44 -8.27 18.04
C LYS A 46 -11.15 -8.13 16.67
N LEU A 47 -10.51 -8.52 15.57
CA LEU A 47 -11.13 -8.50 14.24
C LEU A 47 -12.33 -9.44 14.16
N MET A 48 -12.23 -10.64 14.75
CA MET A 48 -13.32 -11.63 14.77
C MET A 48 -14.52 -11.19 15.60
N THR A 49 -14.27 -10.58 16.76
CA THR A 49 -15.34 -10.22 17.72
C THR A 49 -16.02 -8.91 17.38
N ASN A 50 -15.26 -7.88 16.98
CA ASN A 50 -15.78 -6.51 16.90
C ASN A 50 -16.13 -6.07 15.47
N TYR A 51 -15.59 -6.75 14.45
CA TYR A 51 -15.64 -6.26 13.08
C TYR A 51 -16.14 -7.24 12.04
N LYS A 52 -16.43 -8.49 12.40
CA LYS A 52 -16.90 -9.53 11.48
C LYS A 52 -18.07 -9.07 10.61
N ASP A 53 -19.05 -8.40 11.22
CA ASP A 53 -20.27 -7.96 10.53
C ASP A 53 -20.14 -6.58 9.86
N LYS A 54 -19.01 -5.88 10.08
CA LYS A 54 -18.72 -4.56 9.51
C LYS A 54 -17.74 -4.61 8.32
N ILE A 55 -17.08 -5.73 8.14
CA ILE A 55 -16.07 -5.99 7.10
C ILE A 55 -16.66 -6.94 6.07
N HIS A 56 -16.59 -6.58 4.78
CA HIS A 56 -17.16 -7.39 3.70
C HIS A 56 -16.46 -8.74 3.51
N LYS A 57 -15.16 -8.81 3.78
CA LYS A 57 -14.39 -10.05 3.75
C LYS A 57 -13.26 -10.01 4.77
N LEU A 58 -13.25 -10.99 5.65
CA LEU A 58 -12.19 -11.22 6.63
C LEU A 58 -11.48 -12.53 6.29
N ILE A 59 -10.16 -12.50 6.16
CA ILE A 59 -9.30 -13.63 5.78
C ILE A 59 -8.25 -13.78 6.87
N PHE A 60 -8.00 -15.02 7.29
CA PHE A 60 -6.99 -15.36 8.30
C PHE A 60 -5.97 -16.33 7.71
N HIS A 61 -4.70 -15.95 7.71
CA HIS A 61 -3.64 -16.87 7.36
C HIS A 61 -3.31 -17.81 8.52
N GLU A 62 -2.88 -19.03 8.20
CA GLU A 62 -2.46 -20.06 9.17
C GLU A 62 -1.01 -19.88 9.65
N LYS A 63 -0.23 -19.04 8.95
CA LYS A 63 1.13 -18.63 9.30
C LYS A 63 1.41 -17.26 8.72
N ASN A 64 2.39 -16.55 9.27
CA ASN A 64 2.84 -15.29 8.68
C ASN A 64 3.48 -15.55 7.30
N GLN A 65 2.93 -14.92 6.27
CA GLN A 65 3.35 -15.07 4.88
C GLN A 65 3.86 -13.76 4.27
N GLY A 66 3.63 -12.64 4.96
CA GLY A 66 4.06 -11.31 4.54
C GLY A 66 2.97 -10.49 3.85
N LYS A 67 3.22 -9.19 3.76
CA LYS A 67 2.27 -8.18 3.27
C LYS A 67 1.79 -8.47 1.84
N GLY A 68 2.71 -8.83 0.93
CA GLY A 68 2.37 -9.17 -0.45
C GLY A 68 1.45 -10.40 -0.53
N ALA A 69 1.69 -11.42 0.31
CA ALA A 69 0.83 -12.59 0.39
C ALA A 69 -0.60 -12.23 0.87
N ALA A 70 -0.71 -11.34 1.85
CA ALA A 70 -2.00 -10.87 2.32
C ALA A 70 -2.78 -10.15 1.21
N ILE A 71 -2.10 -9.30 0.44
CA ILE A 71 -2.70 -8.59 -0.70
C ILE A 71 -3.15 -9.58 -1.79
N LYS A 72 -2.33 -10.60 -2.11
CA LYS A 72 -2.70 -11.65 -3.07
C LYS A 72 -3.93 -12.43 -2.63
N SER A 73 -4.03 -12.76 -1.33
CA SER A 73 -5.18 -13.47 -0.78
C SER A 73 -6.50 -12.67 -0.93
N ALA A 74 -6.42 -11.35 -0.92
CA ALA A 74 -7.55 -10.46 -1.13
C ALA A 74 -7.96 -10.33 -2.60
N GLN A 75 -7.04 -10.49 -3.55
CA GLN A 75 -7.21 -10.11 -4.96
C GLN A 75 -8.46 -10.74 -5.61
N LYS A 76 -8.74 -12.01 -5.34
CA LYS A 76 -9.90 -12.72 -5.90
C LYS A 76 -11.27 -12.26 -5.38
N TYR A 77 -11.29 -11.50 -4.30
CA TYR A 77 -12.54 -11.01 -3.68
C TYR A 77 -12.87 -9.56 -4.05
N ILE A 78 -12.07 -8.91 -4.89
CA ILE A 78 -12.27 -7.53 -5.31
C ILE A 78 -13.55 -7.41 -6.16
N ILE A 79 -14.47 -6.51 -5.75
CA ILE A 79 -15.70 -6.22 -6.49
C ILE A 79 -15.87 -4.73 -6.80
N GLY A 80 -15.05 -3.83 -6.24
CA GLY A 80 -15.10 -2.41 -6.56
C GLY A 80 -14.50 -2.09 -7.92
N ASP A 81 -14.72 -0.86 -8.39
CA ASP A 81 -14.15 -0.34 -9.65
C ASP A 81 -12.65 -0.06 -9.52
N PHE A 82 -12.23 0.30 -8.30
CA PHE A 82 -10.86 0.62 -7.94
C PHE A 82 -10.44 -0.15 -6.70
N VAL A 83 -9.14 -0.35 -6.56
CA VAL A 83 -8.48 -0.98 -5.40
C VAL A 83 -7.51 -0.02 -4.79
N ILE A 84 -7.54 0.13 -3.47
CA ILE A 84 -6.48 0.79 -2.69
C ILE A 84 -5.96 -0.16 -1.62
N ILE A 85 -4.65 -0.10 -1.35
CA ILE A 85 -4.03 -0.80 -0.24
C ILE A 85 -3.91 0.17 0.92
N GLN A 86 -4.52 -0.17 2.04
CA GLN A 86 -4.51 0.60 3.29
C GLN A 86 -3.68 -0.12 4.34
N ASP A 87 -2.56 0.46 4.74
CA ASP A 87 -1.78 -0.06 5.85
C ASP A 87 -2.52 0.11 7.18
N ALA A 88 -2.34 -0.87 8.09
CA ALA A 88 -3.05 -0.91 9.37
C ALA A 88 -2.41 -0.02 10.45
N ASP A 89 -1.34 0.68 10.13
CA ASP A 89 -0.45 1.39 11.05
C ASP A 89 -0.73 2.89 11.23
N LEU A 90 -1.83 3.39 10.66
CA LEU A 90 -2.23 4.80 10.66
C LEU A 90 -1.25 5.78 9.98
N GLU A 91 -0.22 5.30 9.29
CA GLU A 91 0.69 6.18 8.54
C GLU A 91 -0.02 6.91 7.39
N TYR A 92 -1.10 6.31 6.82
CA TYR A 92 -1.93 6.88 5.76
C TYR A 92 -3.37 7.11 6.24
N ASP A 93 -3.96 8.26 5.93
CA ASP A 93 -5.31 8.62 6.37
C ASP A 93 -6.38 8.22 5.34
N PRO A 94 -7.38 7.38 5.70
CA PRO A 94 -8.50 7.01 4.85
C PRO A 94 -9.35 8.17 4.30
N LYS A 95 -9.30 9.35 4.92
CA LYS A 95 -9.95 10.57 4.39
C LYS A 95 -9.46 10.95 3.01
N GLN A 96 -8.26 10.51 2.63
CA GLN A 96 -7.68 10.82 1.33
C GLN A 96 -8.24 9.98 0.18
N TYR A 97 -9.06 8.94 0.42
CA TYR A 97 -9.70 8.17 -0.65
C TYR A 97 -10.48 9.05 -1.64
N GLU A 98 -11.19 10.05 -1.12
CA GLU A 98 -11.96 10.99 -1.94
C GLU A 98 -11.07 11.77 -2.92
N LEU A 99 -9.85 12.13 -2.48
CA LEU A 99 -8.87 12.82 -3.32
C LEU A 99 -8.47 11.98 -4.53
N PHE A 100 -8.18 10.69 -4.32
CA PHE A 100 -7.84 9.75 -5.39
C PHE A 100 -9.01 9.55 -6.37
N LEU A 101 -10.22 9.31 -5.85
CA LEU A 101 -11.39 9.11 -6.71
C LEU A 101 -11.75 10.36 -7.52
N LYS A 102 -11.61 11.55 -6.93
CA LYS A 102 -11.78 12.82 -7.66
C LYS A 102 -10.76 12.93 -8.79
N GLU A 103 -9.50 12.57 -8.54
CA GLU A 103 -8.45 12.64 -9.53
C GLU A 103 -8.66 11.66 -10.67
N PHE A 104 -9.13 10.45 -10.41
CA PHE A 104 -9.53 9.49 -11.48
C PHE A 104 -10.61 10.07 -12.39
N ASN A 105 -11.62 10.74 -11.81
CA ASN A 105 -12.69 11.38 -12.61
C ASN A 105 -12.16 12.50 -13.49
N ASN A 106 -11.19 13.27 -12.98
CA ASN A 106 -10.70 14.46 -13.67
C ASN A 106 -9.68 14.14 -14.78
N THR A 107 -8.91 13.07 -14.62
CA THR A 107 -7.71 12.85 -15.44
C THR A 107 -7.80 11.65 -16.38
N GLY A 108 -8.69 10.70 -16.09
CA GLY A 108 -8.80 9.45 -16.85
C GLY A 108 -7.63 8.47 -16.68
N TYR A 109 -6.68 8.76 -15.78
CA TYR A 109 -5.62 7.79 -15.44
C TYR A 109 -6.21 6.50 -14.89
N GLN A 110 -5.48 5.40 -15.03
CA GLN A 110 -5.91 4.07 -14.56
C GLN A 110 -5.21 3.68 -13.25
N VAL A 111 -4.14 4.38 -12.91
CA VAL A 111 -3.31 4.18 -11.72
C VAL A 111 -2.90 5.53 -11.16
N ILE A 112 -3.16 5.73 -9.86
CA ILE A 112 -2.76 6.93 -9.14
C ILE A 112 -2.02 6.52 -7.86
N TYR A 113 -0.83 7.09 -7.66
CA TYR A 113 -0.03 6.92 -6.44
C TYR A 113 -0.09 8.17 -5.58
N GLY A 114 -0.16 7.98 -4.28
CA GLY A 114 0.00 9.05 -3.32
C GLY A 114 1.48 9.27 -3.02
N SER A 115 2.04 10.38 -3.48
CA SER A 115 3.43 10.73 -3.18
C SER A 115 3.55 11.46 -1.84
N ARG A 116 4.40 10.93 -0.97
CA ARG A 116 4.78 11.54 0.30
C ARG A 116 5.71 12.76 0.10
N VAL A 117 6.42 12.78 -1.03
CA VAL A 117 7.45 13.78 -1.35
C VAL A 117 6.86 15.04 -1.95
N LEU A 118 5.78 14.95 -2.69
CA LEU A 118 5.12 16.12 -3.32
C LEU A 118 4.56 17.11 -2.30
N ASN A 119 4.29 16.68 -1.07
CA ASN A 119 3.86 17.55 0.03
C ASN A 119 5.07 18.00 0.89
N LYS A 120 5.93 18.86 0.33
CA LYS A 120 7.22 19.26 0.92
C LYS A 120 7.11 19.84 2.33
N ASP A 121 6.10 20.63 2.61
CA ASP A 121 5.94 21.34 3.90
C ASP A 121 5.79 20.40 5.11
N LYS A 122 5.36 19.16 4.87
CA LYS A 122 5.18 18.15 5.92
C LYS A 122 6.31 17.11 5.97
N TYR A 123 6.99 16.91 4.84
CA TYR A 123 8.05 15.90 4.73
C TYR A 123 9.37 16.36 5.37
N GLU A 124 9.66 17.67 5.36
CA GLU A 124 10.90 18.25 5.88
C GLU A 124 10.94 18.44 7.41
N LYS A 125 9.80 18.35 8.11
CA LYS A 125 9.72 18.60 9.57
C LYS A 125 10.29 17.47 10.44
N VAL A 126 10.84 16.42 9.86
CA VAL A 126 11.38 15.28 10.64
C VAL A 126 12.88 15.43 10.87
N GLN A 127 13.26 15.63 12.13
CA GLN A 127 14.62 16.02 12.53
C GLN A 127 15.60 14.87 12.82
N ASN A 128 15.17 13.59 12.83
CA ASN A 128 16.01 12.47 13.24
C ASN A 128 16.87 11.91 12.09
N PHE A 129 18.16 11.66 12.37
CA PHE A 129 19.15 11.13 11.42
C PHE A 129 18.65 9.83 10.72
N SER A 130 18.07 8.90 11.47
CA SER A 130 17.53 7.65 10.93
C SER A 130 16.40 7.87 9.91
N HIS A 131 15.63 8.93 10.07
CA HIS A 131 14.58 9.31 9.11
C HIS A 131 15.17 9.87 7.82
N LYS A 132 16.20 10.70 7.92
CA LYS A 132 16.91 11.25 6.74
C LYS A 132 17.53 10.12 5.91
N VAL A 133 18.13 9.12 6.53
CA VAL A 133 18.69 7.94 5.86
C VAL A 133 17.60 7.16 5.11
N ARG A 134 16.41 7.01 5.70
CA ARG A 134 15.29 6.34 5.03
C ARG A 134 14.74 7.13 3.83
N ILE A 135 14.63 8.45 3.99
CA ILE A 135 14.25 9.33 2.87
C ILE A 135 15.23 9.16 1.72
N PHE A 136 16.52 9.25 2.00
CA PHE A 136 17.57 9.09 0.99
C PHE A 136 17.51 7.70 0.33
N GLY A 137 17.34 6.64 1.13
CA GLY A 137 17.17 5.27 0.61
C GLY A 137 15.93 5.14 -0.31
N ASN A 138 14.80 5.74 0.09
CA ASN A 138 13.60 5.75 -0.75
C ASN A 138 13.80 6.53 -2.06
N MET A 139 14.49 7.68 -2.00
CA MET A 139 14.83 8.46 -3.19
C MET A 139 15.74 7.68 -4.15
N LEU A 140 16.76 7.00 -3.63
CA LEU A 140 17.68 6.18 -4.42
C LEU A 140 16.94 5.01 -5.08
N LEU A 141 16.11 4.30 -4.34
CA LEU A 141 15.28 3.21 -4.88
C LEU A 141 14.29 3.71 -5.93
N THR A 142 13.66 4.87 -5.71
CA THR A 142 12.78 5.51 -6.70
C THR A 142 13.55 5.88 -7.97
N PHE A 143 14.75 6.43 -7.84
CA PHE A 143 15.61 6.75 -8.98
C PHE A 143 15.95 5.49 -9.79
N ILE A 144 16.36 4.41 -9.13
CA ILE A 144 16.66 3.12 -9.78
C ILE A 144 15.40 2.58 -10.48
N SER A 145 14.26 2.59 -9.79
CA SER A 145 12.97 2.15 -10.35
C SER A 145 12.61 2.95 -11.61
N ASN A 146 12.72 4.27 -11.56
CA ASN A 146 12.43 5.15 -12.69
C ASN A 146 13.31 4.85 -13.91
N LYS A 147 14.62 4.69 -13.68
CA LYS A 147 15.57 4.39 -14.78
C LYS A 147 15.27 3.05 -15.44
N ILE A 148 15.01 2.01 -14.66
CA ILE A 148 14.77 0.65 -15.19
C ILE A 148 13.38 0.58 -15.84
N ASN A 149 12.37 1.22 -15.27
CA ASN A 149 10.99 1.16 -15.71
C ASN A 149 10.61 2.25 -16.72
N ASN A 150 11.52 3.16 -17.06
CA ASN A 150 11.25 4.33 -17.88
C ASN A 150 10.05 5.14 -17.36
N GLN A 151 10.09 5.47 -16.05
CA GLN A 151 9.07 6.22 -15.34
C GLN A 151 9.66 7.51 -14.75
N ASN A 152 8.80 8.41 -14.29
CA ASN A 152 9.21 9.67 -13.64
C ASN A 152 8.41 9.88 -12.36
N LEU A 153 8.49 8.91 -11.44
CA LEU A 153 7.82 8.96 -10.15
C LEU A 153 8.67 9.71 -9.12
N THR A 154 8.02 10.38 -8.19
CA THR A 154 8.67 11.02 -7.04
C THR A 154 8.72 10.06 -5.85
N ASP A 155 7.79 9.08 -5.76
CA ASP A 155 7.69 8.12 -4.66
C ASP A 155 7.20 6.74 -5.14
N ALA A 156 8.06 5.98 -5.83
CA ALA A 156 7.73 4.65 -6.35
C ALA A 156 7.37 3.62 -5.25
N HIS A 157 7.84 3.84 -4.01
CA HIS A 157 7.70 2.90 -2.90
C HIS A 157 6.62 3.29 -1.87
N THR A 158 5.77 4.27 -2.17
CA THR A 158 4.57 4.53 -1.39
C THR A 158 3.69 3.28 -1.34
N CYS A 159 3.03 3.03 -0.22
CA CYS A 159 2.01 1.97 -0.14
C CYS A 159 0.63 2.46 -0.61
N TYR A 160 0.43 3.77 -0.66
CA TYR A 160 -0.86 4.34 -1.03
C TYR A 160 -1.03 4.40 -2.54
N LYS A 161 -1.39 3.26 -3.10
CA LYS A 161 -1.55 3.02 -4.53
C LYS A 161 -3.01 2.70 -4.80
N MET A 162 -3.67 3.51 -5.64
CA MET A 162 -5.01 3.21 -6.12
C MET A 162 -4.92 2.81 -7.60
N VAL A 163 -5.51 1.67 -7.92
CA VAL A 163 -5.42 1.03 -9.25
C VAL A 163 -6.80 0.62 -9.69
N LYS A 164 -7.14 0.74 -10.98
CA LYS A 164 -8.35 0.14 -11.54
C LYS A 164 -8.38 -1.36 -11.27
N SER A 165 -9.54 -1.87 -10.85
CA SER A 165 -9.67 -3.25 -10.39
C SER A 165 -9.41 -4.30 -11.46
N ASP A 166 -9.77 -4.04 -12.71
CA ASP A 166 -9.47 -4.90 -13.86
C ASP A 166 -7.96 -5.06 -14.07
N ILE A 167 -7.22 -3.93 -14.03
CA ILE A 167 -5.76 -3.93 -14.12
C ILE A 167 -5.16 -4.68 -12.93
N PHE A 168 -5.58 -4.35 -11.70
CA PHE A 168 -5.01 -4.99 -10.52
C PHE A 168 -5.25 -6.51 -10.52
N LYS A 169 -6.44 -6.96 -10.94
CA LYS A 169 -6.77 -8.39 -11.05
C LYS A 169 -6.00 -9.11 -12.16
N SER A 170 -5.65 -8.42 -13.26
CA SER A 170 -4.88 -9.02 -14.36
C SER A 170 -3.40 -9.23 -14.00
N ILE A 171 -2.88 -8.52 -12.98
CA ILE A 171 -1.49 -8.66 -12.55
C ILE A 171 -1.35 -9.89 -11.65
N LYS A 172 -0.60 -10.89 -12.08
CA LYS A 172 -0.18 -12.02 -11.25
C LYS A 172 0.92 -11.55 -10.29
N LEU A 173 0.55 -11.22 -9.05
CA LEU A 173 1.52 -10.89 -8.00
C LEU A 173 2.20 -12.17 -7.48
N GLU A 174 3.52 -12.13 -7.30
CA GLU A 174 4.34 -13.26 -6.88
C GLU A 174 5.04 -13.02 -5.53
N GLU A 175 5.53 -11.80 -5.30
CA GLU A 175 6.25 -11.45 -4.07
C GLU A 175 5.32 -11.51 -2.84
N ASN A 176 5.85 -12.06 -1.74
CA ASN A 176 5.09 -12.23 -0.50
C ASN A 176 5.31 -11.11 0.51
N ASP A 177 6.44 -10.43 0.43
CA ASP A 177 6.87 -9.40 1.37
C ASP A 177 6.66 -7.97 0.82
N PHE A 178 7.46 -7.02 1.29
CA PHE A 178 7.42 -5.62 0.81
C PHE A 178 7.87 -5.45 -0.65
N ALA A 179 8.51 -6.47 -1.25
CA ALA A 179 8.92 -6.43 -2.65
C ALA A 179 7.72 -6.46 -3.62
N PHE A 180 6.49 -6.72 -3.14
CA PHE A 180 5.28 -6.57 -3.94
C PHE A 180 5.10 -5.15 -4.51
N CYS A 181 5.57 -4.09 -3.79
CA CYS A 181 5.48 -2.72 -4.28
C CYS A 181 6.29 -2.48 -5.55
N PRO A 182 7.61 -2.78 -5.59
CA PRO A 182 8.39 -2.70 -6.82
C PRO A 182 7.95 -3.71 -7.89
N GLU A 183 7.48 -4.90 -7.51
CA GLU A 183 6.86 -5.84 -8.45
C GLU A 183 5.68 -5.22 -9.18
N LEU A 184 4.70 -4.70 -8.43
CA LEU A 184 3.50 -4.05 -8.98
C LEU A 184 3.90 -2.90 -9.91
N ASN A 185 4.81 -2.03 -9.47
CA ASN A 185 5.28 -0.90 -10.25
C ASN A 185 5.91 -1.32 -11.58
N THR A 186 6.78 -2.34 -11.55
CA THR A 186 7.46 -2.84 -12.75
C THR A 186 6.48 -3.52 -13.71
N LYS A 187 5.52 -4.32 -13.19
CA LYS A 187 4.50 -4.96 -14.01
C LYS A 187 3.57 -3.95 -14.67
N LEU A 188 3.17 -2.89 -13.98
CA LEU A 188 2.42 -1.77 -14.57
C LEU A 188 3.20 -1.08 -15.70
N SER A 189 4.50 -0.83 -15.48
CA SER A 189 5.38 -0.29 -16.53
C SER A 189 5.45 -1.20 -17.75
N ASN A 190 5.59 -2.51 -17.56
CA ASN A 190 5.63 -3.48 -18.66
C ASN A 190 4.32 -3.55 -19.45
N MET A 191 3.20 -3.21 -18.81
CA MET A 191 1.89 -3.07 -19.47
C MET A 191 1.72 -1.72 -20.20
N GLY A 192 2.72 -0.83 -20.16
CA GLY A 192 2.64 0.50 -20.73
C GLY A 192 1.69 1.44 -19.99
N ILE A 193 1.35 1.15 -18.74
CA ILE A 193 0.42 1.95 -17.94
C ILE A 193 1.15 3.12 -17.30
N ASN A 194 0.67 4.32 -17.60
CA ASN A 194 1.16 5.55 -16.98
C ASN A 194 0.60 5.68 -15.55
N ILE A 195 1.48 6.00 -14.60
CA ILE A 195 1.15 6.23 -13.21
C ILE A 195 1.13 7.74 -12.97
N HIS A 196 0.03 8.24 -12.46
CA HIS A 196 -0.09 9.62 -12.01
C HIS A 196 0.20 9.71 -10.52
N GLU A 197 0.80 10.81 -10.05
CA GLU A 197 1.07 11.03 -8.64
C GLU A 197 0.33 12.25 -8.12
N ILE A 198 -0.22 12.11 -6.92
CA ILE A 198 -0.85 13.20 -6.17
C ILE A 198 -0.19 13.38 -4.80
N PRO A 199 -0.11 14.60 -4.27
CA PRO A 199 0.43 14.82 -2.93
C PRO A 199 -0.49 14.24 -1.87
N ILE A 200 0.09 13.52 -0.89
CA ILE A 200 -0.65 12.97 0.24
C ILE A 200 -0.08 13.43 1.58
N ASN A 201 -0.92 13.36 2.61
CA ASN A 201 -0.48 13.45 3.99
C ASN A 201 0.00 12.09 4.47
N TYR A 202 1.18 12.07 5.10
CA TYR A 202 1.80 10.86 5.61
C TYR A 202 2.41 11.12 7.00
N GLN A 203 2.19 10.21 7.91
CA GLN A 203 2.70 10.27 9.29
C GLN A 203 3.50 9.02 9.61
N GLY A 204 4.81 9.06 9.29
CA GLY A 204 5.68 7.91 9.48
C GLY A 204 5.90 7.55 10.95
N ARG A 205 5.80 6.26 11.28
CA ARG A 205 6.12 5.70 12.61
C ARG A 205 7.63 5.61 12.84
N THR A 206 8.03 5.66 14.13
CA THR A 206 9.39 5.32 14.57
C THR A 206 9.54 3.81 14.74
N TYR A 207 10.77 3.32 14.95
CA TYR A 207 10.99 1.91 15.28
C TYR A 207 10.37 1.50 16.63
N GLU A 208 10.37 2.41 17.60
CA GLU A 208 9.71 2.22 18.89
C GLU A 208 8.19 2.04 18.75
N GLN A 209 7.61 2.66 17.74
CA GLN A 209 6.20 2.52 17.37
C GLN A 209 5.93 1.31 16.45
N GLY A 210 6.83 0.35 16.36
CA GLY A 210 6.62 -0.92 15.65
C GLY A 210 6.86 -0.89 14.15
N LYS A 211 7.72 0.00 13.62
CA LYS A 211 8.06 0.02 12.19
C LYS A 211 8.76 -1.28 11.77
N LYS A 212 8.23 -1.96 10.75
CA LYS A 212 8.61 -3.32 10.35
C LYS A 212 9.63 -3.37 9.20
N ILE A 213 9.83 -2.28 8.44
CA ILE A 213 10.72 -2.23 7.27
C ILE A 213 12.19 -2.25 7.70
N LYS A 214 13.00 -3.15 7.10
CA LYS A 214 14.43 -3.34 7.33
C LYS A 214 15.26 -2.85 6.14
N SER A 215 16.55 -2.57 6.34
CA SER A 215 17.48 -2.19 5.25
C SER A 215 17.61 -3.27 4.16
N SER A 216 17.49 -4.56 4.54
CA SER A 216 17.47 -5.68 3.59
C SER A 216 16.32 -5.63 2.58
N ASP A 217 15.21 -4.96 2.90
CA ASP A 217 14.07 -4.83 2.00
C ASP A 217 14.40 -3.96 0.78
N GLY A 218 15.36 -3.02 0.92
CA GLY A 218 15.88 -2.25 -0.20
C GLY A 218 16.59 -3.13 -1.26
N LEU A 219 17.38 -4.11 -0.84
CA LEU A 219 18.03 -5.06 -1.75
C LEU A 219 17.00 -5.98 -2.43
N ARG A 220 15.98 -6.41 -1.70
CA ARG A 220 14.86 -7.19 -2.26
C ARG A 220 14.08 -6.38 -3.29
N ALA A 221 13.86 -5.08 -3.03
CA ALA A 221 13.20 -4.19 -3.97
C ALA A 221 13.98 -4.10 -5.30
N ILE A 222 15.29 -3.90 -5.27
CA ILE A 222 16.13 -3.87 -6.47
C ILE A 222 16.07 -5.20 -7.22
N LYS A 223 16.19 -6.33 -6.51
CA LYS A 223 16.07 -7.67 -7.11
C LYS A 223 14.73 -7.87 -7.81
N ALA A 224 13.61 -7.43 -7.18
CA ALA A 224 12.29 -7.52 -7.77
C ALA A 224 12.16 -6.67 -9.04
N ILE A 225 12.66 -5.43 -9.03
CA ILE A 225 12.65 -4.57 -10.22
C ILE A 225 13.38 -5.25 -11.39
N ILE A 226 14.60 -5.75 -11.16
CA ILE A 226 15.41 -6.42 -12.18
C ILE A 226 14.72 -7.71 -12.66
N LYS A 227 14.24 -8.55 -11.72
CA LYS A 227 13.55 -9.81 -12.01
C LYS A 227 12.37 -9.57 -12.96
N TYR A 228 11.46 -8.67 -12.60
CA TYR A 228 10.23 -8.47 -13.36
C TYR A 228 10.41 -7.61 -14.62
N LYS A 229 11.53 -6.91 -14.76
CA LYS A 229 11.83 -6.16 -15.98
C LYS A 229 12.47 -7.04 -17.06
N PHE A 230 13.40 -7.90 -16.68
CA PHE A 230 14.27 -8.57 -17.64
C PHE A 230 14.14 -10.10 -17.70
N PHE A 231 13.55 -10.76 -16.68
CA PHE A 231 13.52 -12.22 -16.58
C PHE A 231 12.10 -12.79 -16.57
N LYS A 232 11.23 -12.22 -17.36
CA LYS A 232 9.88 -12.74 -17.58
C LYS A 232 9.85 -13.71 -18.74
#